data_0f2e83a44905e3be60f679a2f2de7f2f
#
_entry.id   0f2e83a44905e3be60f679a2f2de7f2f
#
_cell.length_a   1.000
_cell.length_b   1.000
_cell.length_c   1.000
_cell.angle_alpha   90.00
_cell.angle_beta   90.00
_cell.angle_gamma   90.00
#
_symmetry.space_group_name_H-M   'P 1'
#
loop_
_entity.id
_entity.type
_entity.pdbx_description
1 polymer ?
#
loop_
_entity_poly.entity_id
_entity_poly.type
_entity_poly.pdbx_seq_one_letter_code
_entity_poly.pdbx_strand_id
1 'polypeptide(L)'
;MFGEHDLLRNEKLTASEWLDEITILHLATQTAGFENPGGYQPLVFRPGTKWHYSDGGPNWLAECVTRVYQRDVESLLFQRVFTPIGITRDDLRWRKHAYRPTQIDGITRREFGSGVHANVDAMARIGYLYLRQDKWLERQLLSVPFSKAVGKTVPAVVGLDEFDGQHGNASDHYGLLWWNNADGSLPNVPRSTFWSWGLYDSLIVVIPELDIVIARAGKFWDRTGWDAHYGVLAPFLNPIVAAAAPLVARPDPPAHGDEASTAPYSSSRVITGISWSAKSTIIRQARGSDNWPATWADDDHLYKAYGDGRGFKPFVPHKLSMGFARIDGSPPDMRGVNLRSDGETRGDGARGRKASGLLMIDGVLYLWARNAGNSQLA
;
A
#
# COMPACT_ATOMS: atom_id res chain seq x y z
N MET A 1 19.71 10.80 26.32
CA MET A 1 19.11 11.02 25.00
C MET A 1 18.29 12.31 24.95
N PHE A 2 17.51 12.61 25.99
CA PHE A 2 16.63 13.77 26.02
C PHE A 2 17.23 15.00 26.74
N GLY A 3 18.38 14.85 27.44
CA GLY A 3 18.90 15.76 28.45
C GLY A 3 19.38 17.15 28.00
N GLU A 4 19.58 17.40 26.71
CA GLU A 4 20.06 18.69 26.19
C GLU A 4 19.13 19.29 25.12
N HIS A 5 17.95 18.71 24.92
CA HIS A 5 16.99 19.17 23.93
C HIS A 5 16.08 20.28 24.48
N ASP A 6 15.56 21.12 23.57
CA ASP A 6 14.57 22.17 23.84
C ASP A 6 13.30 21.67 24.58
N LEU A 7 13.10 20.35 24.64
CA LEU A 7 12.08 19.69 25.48
C LEU A 7 12.21 20.08 26.96
N LEU A 8 13.43 20.21 27.47
CA LEU A 8 13.68 20.53 28.88
C LEU A 8 13.60 22.03 29.17
N ARG A 9 13.52 22.88 28.16
CA ARG A 9 13.36 24.34 28.31
C ARG A 9 11.92 24.80 28.38
N ASN A 10 10.96 23.89 28.16
CA ASN A 10 9.54 24.21 28.21
C ASN A 10 8.99 23.91 29.61
N GLU A 11 8.63 24.94 30.36
CA GLU A 11 8.08 24.85 31.73
C GLU A 11 6.81 23.96 31.86
N LYS A 12 6.18 23.61 30.73
CA LYS A 12 5.07 22.67 30.67
C LYS A 12 5.47 21.19 30.75
N LEU A 13 6.76 20.88 30.63
CA LEU A 13 7.27 19.50 30.81
C LEU A 13 7.48 19.20 32.29
N THR A 14 6.38 19.09 33.01
CA THR A 14 6.36 18.84 34.45
C THR A 14 6.78 17.41 34.83
N ALA A 15 7.12 16.56 33.88
CA ALA A 15 7.45 15.17 34.11
C ALA A 15 8.80 14.78 33.50
N SER A 16 9.87 15.48 33.87
CA SER A 16 11.24 15.11 33.46
C SER A 16 11.58 13.66 33.82
N GLU A 17 11.07 13.16 34.93
CA GLU A 17 11.24 11.77 35.39
C GLU A 17 10.66 10.74 34.37
N TRP A 18 9.56 11.06 33.69
CA TRP A 18 8.94 10.17 32.71
C TRP A 18 9.77 10.01 31.44
N LEU A 19 10.59 10.99 31.09
CA LEU A 19 11.45 10.91 29.91
C LEU A 19 12.46 9.76 30.01
N ASP A 20 12.92 9.44 31.21
CA ASP A 20 13.88 8.35 31.45
C ASP A 20 13.23 6.96 31.36
N GLU A 21 11.89 6.89 31.44
CA GLU A 21 11.14 5.66 31.30
C GLU A 21 10.85 5.29 29.84
N ILE A 22 11.05 6.22 28.91
CA ILE A 22 10.75 5.98 27.50
C ILE A 22 11.70 4.95 26.90
N THR A 23 11.13 3.89 26.37
CA THR A 23 11.85 2.86 25.62
C THR A 23 11.61 2.97 24.12
N ILE A 24 12.43 2.31 23.33
CA ILE A 24 12.20 2.16 21.88
C ILE A 24 10.85 1.49 21.60
N LEU A 25 10.43 0.56 22.45
CA LEU A 25 9.13 -0.08 22.35
C LEU A 25 8.00 0.94 22.50
N HIS A 26 8.06 1.79 23.52
CA HIS A 26 7.05 2.84 23.71
C HIS A 26 6.92 3.77 22.49
N LEU A 27 8.06 4.14 21.87
CA LEU A 27 8.08 4.97 20.66
C LEU A 27 7.46 4.26 19.45
N ALA A 28 7.68 2.94 19.32
CA ALA A 28 7.18 2.14 18.21
C ALA A 28 5.74 1.66 18.36
N THR A 29 5.16 1.75 19.57
CA THR A 29 3.80 1.25 19.88
C THR A 29 2.80 2.32 20.22
N GLN A 30 3.14 3.60 20.05
CA GLN A 30 2.26 4.74 20.36
C GLN A 30 1.92 4.87 21.87
N THR A 31 2.81 4.39 22.76
CA THR A 31 2.61 4.42 24.21
C THR A 31 3.62 5.31 24.95
N ALA A 32 4.38 6.11 24.21
CA ALA A 32 5.37 7.00 24.81
C ALA A 32 4.78 8.22 25.53
N GLY A 33 3.54 8.60 25.24
CA GLY A 33 2.84 9.70 25.89
C GLY A 33 2.99 11.08 25.26
N PHE A 34 3.64 11.20 24.10
CA PHE A 34 3.78 12.49 23.41
C PHE A 34 2.45 12.96 22.80
N GLU A 35 2.20 14.27 22.96
CA GLU A 35 1.09 14.95 22.31
C GLU A 35 1.34 15.19 20.82
N ASN A 36 0.30 15.47 20.04
CA ASN A 36 0.36 15.95 18.67
C ASN A 36 0.56 17.49 18.59
N PRO A 37 1.07 18.04 17.47
CA PRO A 37 1.67 17.38 16.32
C PRO A 37 3.11 16.90 16.56
N GLY A 38 3.74 16.30 15.55
CA GLY A 38 5.06 15.64 15.60
C GLY A 38 6.29 16.50 15.91
N GLY A 39 6.10 17.70 16.50
CA GLY A 39 7.16 18.56 16.99
C GLY A 39 7.77 18.06 18.32
N TYR A 40 8.38 19.00 19.06
CA TYR A 40 8.79 18.76 20.44
C TYR A 40 7.61 19.05 21.36
N GLN A 41 6.78 18.03 21.59
CA GLN A 41 5.57 18.13 22.39
C GLN A 41 5.77 17.54 23.78
N PRO A 42 5.02 18.02 24.80
CA PRO A 42 5.06 17.47 26.15
C PRO A 42 4.50 16.03 26.18
N LEU A 43 4.82 15.33 27.26
CA LEU A 43 4.15 14.10 27.63
C LEU A 43 2.78 14.42 28.28
N VAL A 44 1.73 13.77 27.82
CA VAL A 44 0.36 13.92 28.35
C VAL A 44 -0.04 12.77 29.26
N PHE A 45 0.75 11.68 29.28
CA PHE A 45 0.63 10.57 30.24
C PHE A 45 1.99 9.87 30.40
N ARG A 46 2.12 9.10 31.48
CA ARG A 46 3.33 8.33 31.77
C ARG A 46 3.52 7.22 30.74
N PRO A 47 4.75 7.03 30.18
CA PRO A 47 5.01 5.99 29.20
C PRO A 47 4.52 4.61 29.61
N GLY A 48 3.90 3.89 28.66
CA GLY A 48 3.36 2.56 28.87
C GLY A 48 2.04 2.48 29.64
N THR A 49 1.41 3.61 30.04
CA THR A 49 0.15 3.58 30.81
C THR A 49 -1.11 3.79 29.97
N LYS A 50 -0.97 4.39 28.80
CA LYS A 50 -2.05 4.62 27.83
C LYS A 50 -1.52 4.48 26.41
N TRP A 51 -2.44 4.38 25.47
CA TRP A 51 -2.17 4.43 24.05
C TRP A 51 -2.64 5.77 23.46
N HIS A 52 -1.87 6.36 22.52
CA HIS A 52 -2.23 7.60 21.84
C HIS A 52 -1.54 7.70 20.48
N TYR A 53 -2.33 7.78 19.40
CA TYR A 53 -1.80 7.94 18.07
C TYR A 53 -1.20 9.33 17.89
N SER A 54 0.12 9.41 17.88
CA SER A 54 0.88 10.65 17.83
C SER A 54 2.08 10.51 16.92
N ASP A 55 2.38 11.55 16.15
CA ASP A 55 3.62 11.62 15.37
C ASP A 55 4.86 11.78 16.26
N GLY A 56 4.67 12.19 17.51
CA GLY A 56 5.77 12.48 18.44
C GLY A 56 6.65 11.27 18.73
N GLY A 57 6.07 10.12 19.08
CA GLY A 57 6.79 8.89 19.36
C GLY A 57 7.59 8.39 18.15
N PRO A 58 6.97 8.15 16.98
CA PRO A 58 7.67 7.80 15.75
C PRO A 58 8.79 8.77 15.36
N ASN A 59 8.58 10.08 15.53
CA ASN A 59 9.61 11.07 15.21
C ASN A 59 10.82 11.02 16.15
N TRP A 60 10.61 10.69 17.43
CA TRP A 60 11.71 10.41 18.34
C TRP A 60 12.44 9.12 17.97
N LEU A 61 11.72 8.10 17.52
CA LEU A 61 12.34 6.87 17.00
C LEU A 61 13.24 7.17 15.79
N ALA A 62 12.80 8.03 14.87
CA ALA A 62 13.62 8.48 13.74
C ALA A 62 14.91 9.18 14.19
N GLU A 63 14.84 10.01 15.25
CA GLU A 63 16.03 10.63 15.83
C GLU A 63 16.98 9.62 16.47
N CYS A 64 16.45 8.63 17.20
CA CYS A 64 17.22 7.53 17.75
C CYS A 64 17.99 6.79 16.65
N VAL A 65 17.33 6.45 15.55
CA VAL A 65 17.98 5.80 14.40
C VAL A 65 19.04 6.69 13.77
N THR A 66 18.74 7.98 13.56
CA THR A 66 19.69 8.95 13.01
C THR A 66 20.96 9.04 13.87
N ARG A 67 20.81 9.12 15.19
CA ARG A 67 21.94 9.21 16.13
C ARG A 67 22.76 7.93 16.23
N VAL A 68 22.09 6.77 16.27
CA VAL A 68 22.77 5.47 16.35
C VAL A 68 23.60 5.20 15.10
N TYR A 69 23.05 5.51 13.92
CA TYR A 69 23.74 5.26 12.65
C TYR A 69 24.58 6.44 12.17
N GLN A 70 24.51 7.61 12.82
CA GLN A 70 25.18 8.86 12.42
C GLN A 70 24.95 9.16 10.93
N ARG A 71 23.69 8.99 10.48
CA ARG A 71 23.35 9.03 9.06
C ARG A 71 21.90 9.42 8.82
N ASP A 72 21.63 10.11 7.70
CA ASP A 72 20.28 10.35 7.19
C ASP A 72 19.53 9.03 7.00
N VAL A 73 18.38 8.92 7.67
CA VAL A 73 17.54 7.71 7.66
C VAL A 73 17.07 7.34 6.25
N GLU A 74 16.74 8.32 5.40
CA GLU A 74 16.37 8.04 4.01
C GLU A 74 17.51 7.33 3.27
N SER A 75 18.74 7.86 3.39
CA SER A 75 19.93 7.27 2.76
C SER A 75 20.23 5.87 3.30
N LEU A 76 20.05 5.68 4.62
CA LEU A 76 20.22 4.39 5.28
C LEU A 76 19.21 3.35 4.72
N LEU A 77 17.94 3.72 4.63
CA LEU A 77 16.89 2.82 4.16
C LEU A 77 16.98 2.54 2.65
N PHE A 78 17.38 3.54 1.85
CA PHE A 78 17.67 3.27 0.44
C PHE A 78 18.78 2.23 0.29
N GLN A 79 19.86 2.35 1.05
CA GLN A 79 20.95 1.38 0.97
C GLN A 79 20.55 -0.02 1.43
N ARG A 80 19.77 -0.13 2.52
CA ARG A 80 19.53 -1.41 3.19
C ARG A 80 18.26 -2.11 2.74
N VAL A 81 17.25 -1.36 2.31
CA VAL A 81 15.90 -1.89 2.04
C VAL A 81 15.42 -1.49 0.66
N PHE A 82 15.26 -0.19 0.37
CA PHE A 82 14.52 0.25 -0.82
C PHE A 82 15.22 -0.12 -2.14
N THR A 83 16.51 0.18 -2.28
CA THR A 83 17.27 -0.22 -3.48
C THR A 83 17.33 -1.74 -3.66
N PRO A 84 17.60 -2.55 -2.63
CA PRO A 84 17.53 -4.01 -2.72
C PRO A 84 16.20 -4.58 -3.23
N ILE A 85 15.07 -3.92 -2.96
CA ILE A 85 13.75 -4.34 -3.45
C ILE A 85 13.33 -3.61 -4.73
N GLY A 86 14.27 -2.90 -5.38
CA GLY A 86 14.07 -2.24 -6.67
C GLY A 86 13.30 -0.93 -6.62
N ILE A 87 13.21 -0.28 -5.46
CA ILE A 87 12.64 1.07 -5.31
C ILE A 87 13.72 2.11 -5.56
N THR A 88 13.43 3.07 -6.43
CA THR A 88 14.30 4.18 -6.76
C THR A 88 13.86 5.50 -6.09
N ARG A 89 14.67 6.55 -6.21
CA ARG A 89 14.32 7.88 -5.71
C ARG A 89 13.22 8.58 -6.53
N ASP A 90 12.86 8.05 -7.70
CA ASP A 90 11.71 8.50 -8.46
C ASP A 90 10.41 7.86 -7.97
N ASP A 91 10.50 6.66 -7.38
CA ASP A 91 9.37 5.91 -6.85
C ASP A 91 9.00 6.33 -5.41
N LEU A 92 10.03 6.70 -4.62
CA LEU A 92 9.88 7.08 -3.21
C LEU A 92 10.78 8.24 -2.86
N ARG A 93 10.18 9.26 -2.21
CA ARG A 93 10.89 10.42 -1.66
C ARG A 93 10.47 10.64 -0.21
N TRP A 94 11.43 11.04 0.61
CA TRP A 94 11.20 11.33 2.01
C TRP A 94 11.57 12.78 2.31
N ARG A 95 10.58 13.62 2.64
CA ARG A 95 10.83 15.03 2.94
C ARG A 95 11.70 15.19 4.20
N LYS A 96 12.34 16.35 4.33
CA LYS A 96 12.96 16.77 5.58
C LYS A 96 11.89 16.98 6.64
N HIS A 97 12.28 16.92 7.92
CA HIS A 97 11.37 17.12 9.03
C HIS A 97 10.61 18.45 8.92
N ALA A 98 9.28 18.41 9.06
CA ALA A 98 8.43 19.60 8.93
C ALA A 98 8.20 20.34 10.25
N TYR A 99 8.28 19.63 11.39
CA TYR A 99 7.90 20.15 12.71
C TYR A 99 9.11 20.41 13.64
N ARG A 100 10.30 20.00 13.26
CA ARG A 100 11.56 20.17 14.02
C ARG A 100 12.63 20.74 13.10
N PRO A 101 13.74 21.25 13.63
CA PRO A 101 14.88 21.67 12.80
C PRO A 101 15.25 20.58 11.79
N THR A 102 15.56 20.97 10.55
CA THR A 102 15.79 20.04 9.43
C THR A 102 17.07 19.23 9.52
N GLN A 103 17.90 19.53 10.53
CA GLN A 103 19.16 18.82 10.79
C GLN A 103 19.33 18.55 12.29
N ILE A 104 20.07 17.51 12.61
CA ILE A 104 20.58 17.17 13.93
C ILE A 104 22.06 16.79 13.77
N ASP A 105 22.95 17.50 14.48
CA ASP A 105 24.41 17.30 14.40
C ASP A 105 24.94 17.31 12.94
N GLY A 106 24.38 18.21 12.09
CA GLY A 106 24.73 18.31 10.67
C GLY A 106 24.07 17.23 9.76
N ILE A 107 23.34 16.27 10.32
CA ILE A 107 22.67 15.19 9.58
C ILE A 107 21.23 15.58 9.27
N THR A 108 20.77 15.33 8.07
CA THR A 108 19.36 15.57 7.69
C THR A 108 18.41 14.76 8.57
N ARG A 109 17.48 15.47 9.19
CA ARG A 109 16.43 14.88 10.03
C ARG A 109 15.22 14.48 9.18
N ARG A 110 14.75 13.25 9.38
CA ARG A 110 13.51 12.73 8.78
C ARG A 110 12.49 12.49 9.88
N GLU A 111 11.24 12.37 9.51
CA GLU A 111 10.14 12.02 10.41
C GLU A 111 9.59 10.64 10.06
N PHE A 112 9.25 9.84 11.09
CA PHE A 112 8.59 8.55 10.89
C PHE A 112 7.06 8.64 10.99
N GLY A 113 6.55 9.70 11.61
CA GLY A 113 5.12 9.94 11.69
C GLY A 113 4.50 10.34 10.35
N SER A 114 5.31 10.92 9.44
CA SER A 114 4.84 11.37 8.13
C SER A 114 6.00 11.58 7.13
N GLY A 115 5.73 12.25 6.02
CA GLY A 115 6.77 12.76 5.14
C GLY A 115 7.22 11.85 4.00
N VAL A 116 6.79 10.60 3.96
CA VAL A 116 7.08 9.70 2.84
C VAL A 116 6.05 9.92 1.72
N HIS A 117 6.56 10.09 0.50
CA HIS A 117 5.79 10.15 -0.73
C HIS A 117 6.24 8.98 -1.61
N ALA A 118 5.35 8.06 -1.91
CA ALA A 118 5.65 6.87 -2.70
C ALA A 118 4.56 6.61 -3.74
N ASN A 119 4.95 6.04 -4.89
CA ASN A 119 3.97 5.51 -5.83
C ASN A 119 3.43 4.14 -5.34
N VAL A 120 2.35 3.68 -5.94
CA VAL A 120 1.70 2.43 -5.50
C VAL A 120 2.56 1.18 -5.74
N ASP A 121 3.45 1.19 -6.74
CA ASP A 121 4.37 0.07 -6.98
C ASP A 121 5.40 -0.04 -5.85
N ALA A 122 6.00 1.07 -5.42
CA ALA A 122 6.88 1.10 -4.26
C ALA A 122 6.18 0.64 -2.97
N MET A 123 4.93 1.08 -2.75
CA MET A 123 4.11 0.64 -1.63
C MET A 123 3.85 -0.87 -1.69
N ALA A 124 3.51 -1.41 -2.87
CA ALA A 124 3.29 -2.84 -3.07
C ALA A 124 4.55 -3.66 -2.81
N ARG A 125 5.73 -3.19 -3.25
CA ARG A 125 7.03 -3.85 -2.97
C ARG A 125 7.35 -3.89 -1.48
N ILE A 126 7.07 -2.82 -0.75
CA ILE A 126 7.21 -2.80 0.72
C ILE A 126 6.28 -3.84 1.33
N GLY A 127 4.99 -3.85 0.97
CA GLY A 127 4.05 -4.85 1.46
C GLY A 127 4.46 -6.29 1.12
N TYR A 128 4.97 -6.51 -0.08
CA TYR A 128 5.46 -7.83 -0.51
C TYR A 128 6.68 -8.28 0.29
N LEU A 129 7.61 -7.39 0.63
CA LEU A 129 8.71 -7.72 1.53
C LEU A 129 8.18 -8.28 2.86
N TYR A 130 7.22 -7.59 3.48
CA TYR A 130 6.60 -8.05 4.73
C TYR A 130 5.80 -9.35 4.56
N LEU A 131 5.08 -9.53 3.45
CA LEU A 131 4.39 -10.77 3.12
C LEU A 131 5.35 -11.97 3.07
N ARG A 132 6.56 -11.75 2.55
CA ARG A 132 7.65 -12.75 2.46
C ARG A 132 8.52 -12.79 3.70
N GLN A 133 8.02 -12.31 4.85
CA GLN A 133 8.74 -12.30 6.13
C GLN A 133 10.13 -11.64 6.01
N ASP A 134 10.16 -10.48 5.34
CA ASP A 134 11.36 -9.66 5.12
C ASP A 134 12.46 -10.33 4.29
N LYS A 135 12.10 -11.39 3.56
CA LYS A 135 12.94 -12.03 2.55
C LYS A 135 12.59 -11.49 1.16
N TRP A 136 13.59 -10.98 0.46
CA TRP A 136 13.48 -10.55 -0.93
C TRP A 136 14.36 -11.43 -1.80
N LEU A 137 13.73 -12.20 -2.69
CA LEU A 137 14.40 -13.30 -3.38
C LEU A 137 15.03 -14.25 -2.33
N GLU A 138 16.30 -14.58 -2.47
CA GLU A 138 17.02 -15.43 -1.51
C GLU A 138 17.66 -14.64 -0.34
N ARG A 139 17.49 -13.32 -0.30
CA ARG A 139 18.16 -12.46 0.69
C ARG A 139 17.22 -12.04 1.81
N GLN A 140 17.57 -12.37 3.05
CA GLN A 140 16.92 -11.82 4.25
C GLN A 140 17.37 -10.37 4.44
N LEU A 141 16.45 -9.40 4.33
CA LEU A 141 16.76 -7.96 4.45
C LEU A 141 16.59 -7.44 5.88
N LEU A 142 15.57 -7.92 6.60
CA LEU A 142 15.32 -7.60 8.00
C LEU A 142 15.44 -8.86 8.84
N SER A 143 15.57 -8.71 10.15
CA SER A 143 15.78 -9.88 11.02
C SER A 143 14.54 -10.77 11.16
N VAL A 144 14.71 -12.07 11.22
CA VAL A 144 13.61 -13.02 11.39
C VAL A 144 12.76 -12.77 12.67
N PRO A 145 13.35 -12.42 13.83
CA PRO A 145 12.53 -12.04 14.99
C PRO A 145 11.63 -10.83 14.73
N PHE A 146 12.12 -9.81 14.01
CA PHE A 146 11.31 -8.65 13.61
C PHE A 146 10.19 -9.06 12.65
N SER A 147 10.49 -9.84 11.61
CA SER A 147 9.50 -10.34 10.64
C SER A 147 8.34 -11.10 11.31
N LYS A 148 8.63 -11.80 12.41
CA LYS A 148 7.62 -12.55 13.18
C LYS A 148 6.79 -11.66 14.10
N ALA A 149 7.33 -10.52 14.52
CA ALA A 149 6.70 -9.59 15.46
C ALA A 149 5.88 -8.50 14.76
N VAL A 150 6.38 -8.02 13.61
CA VAL A 150 5.71 -6.98 12.84
C VAL A 150 4.32 -7.42 12.38
N GLY A 151 3.38 -6.51 12.37
CA GLY A 151 1.98 -6.82 12.01
C GLY A 151 1.18 -7.57 13.09
N LYS A 152 1.76 -7.84 14.26
CA LYS A 152 1.05 -8.41 15.41
C LYS A 152 0.88 -7.36 16.49
N THR A 153 -0.22 -7.47 17.23
CA THR A 153 -0.40 -6.64 18.43
C THR A 153 0.69 -6.95 19.45
N VAL A 154 1.28 -5.91 20.02
CA VAL A 154 2.31 -6.06 21.06
C VAL A 154 1.61 -6.37 22.39
N PRO A 155 1.92 -7.50 23.06
CA PRO A 155 1.21 -7.89 24.29
C PRO A 155 1.21 -6.82 25.39
N ALA A 156 2.27 -6.01 25.50
CA ALA A 156 2.39 -4.97 26.52
C ALA A 156 1.43 -3.79 26.34
N VAL A 157 0.77 -3.66 25.18
CA VAL A 157 -0.16 -2.56 24.90
C VAL A 157 -1.60 -3.00 24.80
N VAL A 158 -1.88 -4.30 24.81
CA VAL A 158 -3.25 -4.84 24.75
C VAL A 158 -4.07 -4.35 25.94
N GLY A 159 -5.26 -3.80 25.66
CA GLY A 159 -6.20 -3.34 26.67
C GLY A 159 -5.81 -2.04 27.36
N LEU A 160 -4.78 -1.31 26.90
CA LEU A 160 -4.51 0.03 27.40
C LEU A 160 -5.61 1.00 26.94
N ASP A 161 -6.06 1.86 27.86
CA ASP A 161 -6.99 2.93 27.54
C ASP A 161 -6.40 3.86 26.48
N GLU A 162 -7.20 4.25 25.51
CA GLU A 162 -6.83 5.29 24.56
C GLU A 162 -6.96 6.67 25.19
N PHE A 163 -5.95 7.53 24.99
CA PHE A 163 -5.90 8.84 25.64
C PHE A 163 -7.00 9.79 25.18
N ASP A 164 -7.28 9.85 23.87
CA ASP A 164 -8.24 10.78 23.27
C ASP A 164 -9.54 10.13 22.77
N GLY A 165 -9.64 8.80 22.81
CA GLY A 165 -10.83 8.05 22.44
C GLY A 165 -11.19 8.10 20.94
N GLN A 166 -10.25 8.50 20.06
CA GLN A 166 -10.54 8.70 18.63
C GLN A 166 -10.45 7.42 17.80
N HIS A 167 -9.80 6.38 18.31
CA HIS A 167 -9.49 5.17 17.55
C HIS A 167 -10.10 3.90 18.15
N GLY A 168 -10.99 4.06 19.14
CA GLY A 168 -11.70 2.95 19.78
C GLY A 168 -10.77 2.04 20.59
N ASN A 169 -10.69 0.75 20.26
CA ASN A 169 -9.82 -0.22 20.93
C ASN A 169 -8.44 -0.35 20.24
N ALA A 170 -7.83 0.76 19.85
CA ALA A 170 -6.62 0.78 19.03
C ALA A 170 -5.45 0.00 19.61
N SER A 171 -5.30 -0.04 20.95
CA SER A 171 -4.27 -0.87 21.60
C SER A 171 -4.38 -2.36 21.28
N ASP A 172 -5.57 -2.86 20.96
CA ASP A 172 -5.80 -4.25 20.60
C ASP A 172 -5.47 -4.56 19.13
N HIS A 173 -5.30 -3.52 18.31
CA HIS A 173 -4.98 -3.63 16.89
C HIS A 173 -3.62 -3.04 16.49
N TYR A 174 -2.77 -2.63 17.41
CA TYR A 174 -1.55 -1.92 17.05
C TYR A 174 -0.30 -2.71 17.41
N GLY A 175 0.60 -2.79 16.46
CA GLY A 175 1.89 -3.44 16.63
C GLY A 175 3.05 -2.44 16.59
N LEU A 176 4.12 -2.79 15.91
CA LEU A 176 5.30 -1.96 15.73
C LEU A 176 5.10 -1.01 14.54
N LEU A 177 4.37 0.08 14.76
CA LEU A 177 3.93 1.07 13.74
C LEU A 177 3.05 0.49 12.63
N TRP A 178 2.42 -0.66 12.88
CA TRP A 178 1.47 -1.28 11.99
C TRP A 178 0.15 -1.55 12.71
N TRP A 179 -0.95 -1.26 12.02
CA TRP A 179 -2.29 -1.68 12.41
C TRP A 179 -2.50 -3.15 12.03
N ASN A 180 -3.39 -3.86 12.72
CA ASN A 180 -3.71 -5.25 12.40
C ASN A 180 -5.17 -5.59 12.73
N ASN A 181 -5.59 -6.80 12.36
CA ASN A 181 -6.93 -7.33 12.61
C ASN A 181 -6.93 -8.45 13.66
N ALA A 182 -5.99 -8.47 14.60
CA ALA A 182 -5.82 -9.58 15.53
C ALA A 182 -7.05 -9.81 16.42
N ASP A 183 -7.75 -8.76 16.81
CA ASP A 183 -8.98 -8.82 17.59
C ASP A 183 -10.24 -9.17 16.77
N GLY A 184 -10.17 -9.12 15.42
CA GLY A 184 -11.28 -9.42 14.51
C GLY A 184 -12.28 -8.31 14.36
N SER A 185 -11.92 -7.04 14.59
CA SER A 185 -12.78 -5.87 14.33
C SER A 185 -13.25 -5.79 12.87
N LEU A 186 -12.52 -6.40 11.94
CA LEU A 186 -12.96 -6.63 10.55
C LEU A 186 -13.31 -8.11 10.39
N PRO A 187 -14.58 -8.52 10.65
CA PRO A 187 -14.93 -9.93 10.82
C PRO A 187 -14.76 -10.79 9.56
N ASN A 188 -14.85 -10.17 8.38
CA ASN A 188 -14.70 -10.87 7.09
C ASN A 188 -13.27 -10.84 6.55
N VAL A 189 -12.33 -10.29 7.29
CA VAL A 189 -10.92 -10.18 6.92
C VAL A 189 -10.10 -11.10 7.82
N PRO A 190 -9.12 -11.87 7.30
CA PRO A 190 -8.29 -12.74 8.13
C PRO A 190 -7.64 -12.01 9.30
N ARG A 191 -7.57 -12.67 10.46
CA ARG A 191 -6.99 -12.07 11.68
C ARG A 191 -5.49 -11.80 11.59
N SER A 192 -4.80 -12.46 10.68
CA SER A 192 -3.39 -12.21 10.38
C SER A 192 -3.13 -10.96 9.53
N THR A 193 -4.17 -10.29 9.06
CA THR A 193 -4.07 -9.08 8.23
C THR A 193 -3.51 -7.91 9.03
N PHE A 194 -2.60 -7.18 8.42
CA PHE A 194 -2.05 -5.94 8.98
C PHE A 194 -1.84 -4.89 7.90
N TRP A 195 -1.83 -3.61 8.30
CA TRP A 195 -1.75 -2.51 7.35
C TRP A 195 -1.05 -1.27 7.91
N SER A 196 -0.42 -0.50 7.02
CA SER A 196 -0.07 0.90 7.28
C SER A 196 -1.24 1.78 6.85
N TRP A 197 -1.45 2.91 7.54
CA TRP A 197 -2.51 3.85 7.23
C TRP A 197 -1.95 5.26 7.20
N GLY A 198 -1.85 5.83 6.02
CA GLY A 198 -1.30 7.16 5.80
C GLY A 198 -2.35 8.18 5.37
N LEU A 199 -1.88 9.41 5.19
CA LEU A 199 -2.70 10.52 4.74
C LEU A 199 -3.45 10.16 3.44
N TYR A 200 -4.67 10.70 3.28
CA TYR A 200 -5.59 10.40 2.17
C TYR A 200 -6.03 8.93 2.09
N ASP A 201 -6.04 8.24 3.21
CA ASP A 201 -6.33 6.80 3.29
C ASP A 201 -5.42 5.98 2.37
N SER A 202 -4.15 6.39 2.28
CA SER A 202 -3.10 5.62 1.61
C SER A 202 -2.78 4.38 2.43
N LEU A 203 -2.81 3.21 1.82
CA LEU A 203 -2.68 1.93 2.50
C LEU A 203 -1.63 1.04 1.85
N ILE A 204 -0.92 0.32 2.70
CA ILE A 204 -0.29 -0.95 2.36
C ILE A 204 -0.98 -2.00 3.23
N VAL A 205 -1.71 -2.93 2.65
CA VAL A 205 -2.37 -4.02 3.37
C VAL A 205 -1.67 -5.33 3.02
N VAL A 206 -1.35 -6.12 4.03
CA VAL A 206 -0.74 -7.44 3.89
C VAL A 206 -1.71 -8.47 4.47
N ILE A 207 -2.11 -9.45 3.66
CA ILE A 207 -3.01 -10.54 4.05
C ILE A 207 -2.28 -11.87 3.88
N PRO A 208 -1.52 -12.32 4.89
CA PRO A 208 -0.66 -13.51 4.76
C PRO A 208 -1.41 -14.79 4.40
N GLU A 209 -2.59 -15.01 4.97
CA GLU A 209 -3.41 -16.21 4.71
C GLU A 209 -3.88 -16.32 3.25
N LEU A 210 -4.00 -15.21 2.55
CA LEU A 210 -4.46 -15.16 1.16
C LEU A 210 -3.30 -14.92 0.17
N ASP A 211 -2.08 -14.75 0.65
CA ASP A 211 -0.91 -14.39 -0.16
C ASP A 211 -1.11 -13.08 -0.95
N ILE A 212 -1.74 -12.08 -0.33
CA ILE A 212 -2.13 -10.82 -0.97
C ILE A 212 -1.43 -9.63 -0.34
N VAL A 213 -1.01 -8.70 -1.21
CA VAL A 213 -0.65 -7.32 -0.85
C VAL A 213 -1.55 -6.37 -1.62
N ILE A 214 -2.07 -5.37 -0.91
CA ILE A 214 -2.86 -4.30 -1.51
C ILE A 214 -2.14 -2.97 -1.25
N ALA A 215 -1.89 -2.20 -2.29
CA ALA A 215 -1.38 -0.84 -2.19
C ALA A 215 -2.43 0.14 -2.73
N ARG A 216 -2.80 1.11 -1.91
CA ARG A 216 -3.77 2.14 -2.27
C ARG A 216 -3.19 3.53 -2.05
N ALA A 217 -3.31 4.40 -3.07
CA ALA A 217 -3.13 5.83 -2.96
C ALA A 217 -4.36 6.54 -3.55
N GLY A 218 -4.80 7.63 -2.96
CA GLY A 218 -6.00 8.29 -3.45
C GLY A 218 -6.45 9.47 -2.60
N LYS A 219 -7.76 9.67 -2.52
CA LYS A 219 -8.41 10.67 -1.68
C LYS A 219 -8.92 10.02 -0.40
N PHE A 220 -9.22 10.85 0.62
CA PHE A 220 -9.94 10.39 1.80
C PHE A 220 -11.26 9.72 1.42
N TRP A 221 -11.56 8.64 2.13
CA TRP A 221 -12.89 8.05 2.11
C TRP A 221 -13.88 8.91 2.89
N ASP A 222 -15.13 8.86 2.46
CA ASP A 222 -16.22 9.38 3.28
C ASP A 222 -16.38 8.48 4.52
N ARG A 223 -16.28 9.09 5.70
CA ARG A 223 -16.42 8.41 6.99
C ARG A 223 -17.81 8.62 7.61
N THR A 224 -18.72 9.28 6.90
CA THR A 224 -20.08 9.53 7.37
C THR A 224 -20.81 8.19 7.58
N GLY A 225 -21.32 7.99 8.78
CA GLY A 225 -22.07 6.78 9.13
C GLY A 225 -21.23 5.57 9.56
N TRP A 226 -19.91 5.75 9.78
CA TRP A 226 -19.05 4.69 10.33
C TRP A 226 -18.79 4.94 11.81
N ASP A 227 -19.30 4.04 12.64
CA ASP A 227 -19.19 4.14 14.11
C ASP A 227 -17.81 3.78 14.64
N ALA A 228 -17.04 3.00 13.88
CA ALA A 228 -15.70 2.57 14.25
C ALA A 228 -14.65 3.09 13.26
N HIS A 229 -13.51 3.52 13.77
CA HIS A 229 -12.39 4.04 12.97
C HIS A 229 -12.01 3.10 11.81
N TYR A 230 -12.01 1.78 12.06
CA TYR A 230 -11.64 0.76 11.07
C TYR A 230 -12.77 0.37 10.11
N GLY A 231 -14.01 0.67 10.44
CA GLY A 231 -15.18 0.26 9.66
C GLY A 231 -15.11 0.66 8.20
N VAL A 232 -14.50 1.81 7.93
CA VAL A 232 -14.28 2.34 6.58
C VAL A 232 -13.43 1.41 5.69
N LEU A 233 -12.64 0.49 6.27
CA LEU A 233 -11.86 -0.50 5.53
C LEU A 233 -12.70 -1.67 5.03
N ALA A 234 -13.81 -1.99 5.70
CA ALA A 234 -14.62 -3.16 5.39
C ALA A 234 -15.17 -3.18 3.95
N PRO A 235 -15.81 -2.12 3.42
CA PRO A 235 -16.29 -2.11 2.04
C PRO A 235 -15.17 -2.18 1.00
N PHE A 236 -13.96 -1.81 1.35
CA PHE A 236 -12.80 -1.93 0.47
C PHE A 236 -12.18 -3.33 0.53
N LEU A 237 -12.02 -3.92 1.71
CA LEU A 237 -11.32 -5.20 1.89
C LEU A 237 -12.22 -6.42 1.67
N ASN A 238 -13.49 -6.37 2.08
CA ASN A 238 -14.39 -7.52 2.01
C ASN A 238 -14.54 -8.11 0.59
N PRO A 239 -14.74 -7.32 -0.49
CA PRO A 239 -14.83 -7.87 -1.84
C PRO A 239 -13.54 -8.56 -2.28
N ILE A 240 -12.38 -8.00 -1.93
CA ILE A 240 -11.07 -8.56 -2.28
C ILE A 240 -10.87 -9.90 -1.57
N VAL A 241 -11.16 -9.96 -0.27
CA VAL A 241 -11.06 -11.19 0.52
C VAL A 241 -12.03 -12.25 0.01
N ALA A 242 -13.29 -11.88 -0.26
CA ALA A 242 -14.31 -12.79 -0.77
C ALA A 242 -13.92 -13.38 -2.14
N ALA A 243 -13.30 -12.58 -3.01
CA ALA A 243 -12.82 -13.04 -4.31
C ALA A 243 -11.61 -13.97 -4.22
N ALA A 244 -10.74 -13.76 -3.23
CA ALA A 244 -9.49 -14.50 -3.08
C ALA A 244 -9.66 -15.81 -2.27
N ALA A 245 -10.54 -15.85 -1.28
CA ALA A 245 -10.72 -17.00 -0.40
C ALA A 245 -10.98 -18.34 -1.14
N PRO A 246 -11.83 -18.41 -2.19
CA PRO A 246 -12.01 -19.64 -2.95
C PRO A 246 -10.77 -20.15 -3.66
N LEU A 247 -9.81 -19.27 -3.97
CA LEU A 247 -8.56 -19.62 -4.66
C LEU A 247 -7.58 -20.32 -3.71
N VAL A 248 -7.56 -19.90 -2.45
CA VAL A 248 -6.68 -20.47 -1.41
C VAL A 248 -7.20 -21.82 -0.89
N ALA A 249 -8.51 -22.03 -0.92
CA ALA A 249 -9.13 -23.28 -0.49
C ALA A 249 -8.93 -24.46 -1.46
N ARG A 250 -8.30 -24.25 -2.63
CA ARG A 250 -7.99 -25.34 -3.56
C ARG A 250 -6.80 -26.13 -3.05
N PRO A 251 -6.83 -27.49 -3.10
CA PRO A 251 -5.66 -28.29 -2.75
C PRO A 251 -4.49 -27.97 -3.68
N ASP A 252 -3.28 -28.00 -3.13
CA ASP A 252 -2.07 -27.81 -3.93
C ASP A 252 -2.05 -28.81 -5.10
N PRO A 253 -1.82 -28.34 -6.34
CA PRO A 253 -1.60 -29.27 -7.45
C PRO A 253 -0.35 -30.12 -7.17
N PRO A 254 -0.33 -31.39 -7.66
CA PRO A 254 0.82 -32.25 -7.43
C PRO A 254 2.10 -31.58 -7.92
N ALA A 255 3.14 -31.63 -7.09
CA ALA A 255 4.44 -31.08 -7.39
C ALA A 255 4.98 -31.72 -8.71
N HIS A 256 5.07 -30.93 -9.76
CA HIS A 256 5.83 -31.32 -10.94
C HIS A 256 7.32 -31.21 -10.61
N GLY A 257 8.05 -32.28 -10.91
CA GLY A 257 9.44 -32.45 -10.55
C GLY A 257 10.34 -31.27 -10.89
N ASP A 258 11.29 -31.06 -10.00
CA ASP A 258 12.27 -30.00 -9.98
C ASP A 258 13.11 -29.90 -11.25
N GLU A 259 12.64 -29.12 -12.23
CA GLU A 259 13.56 -28.35 -13.05
C GLU A 259 13.75 -27.00 -12.35
N ALA A 260 14.97 -26.74 -11.89
CA ALA A 260 15.31 -25.53 -11.16
C ALA A 260 14.85 -24.28 -11.92
N SER A 261 13.73 -23.73 -11.48
CA SER A 261 13.20 -22.46 -12.00
C SER A 261 14.23 -21.36 -11.72
N THR A 262 14.77 -20.76 -12.76
CA THR A 262 15.56 -19.53 -12.67
C THR A 262 14.71 -18.29 -12.42
N ALA A 263 13.40 -18.45 -12.24
CA ALA A 263 12.48 -17.37 -11.96
C ALA A 263 12.79 -16.73 -10.60
N PRO A 264 12.77 -15.39 -10.52
CA PRO A 264 13.09 -14.66 -9.29
C PRO A 264 12.02 -14.76 -8.21
N TYR A 265 10.95 -15.51 -8.42
CA TYR A 265 9.81 -15.67 -7.51
C TYR A 265 9.57 -17.15 -7.21
N SER A 266 8.98 -17.42 -6.05
CA SER A 266 8.47 -18.75 -5.75
C SER A 266 7.40 -19.17 -6.77
N SER A 267 7.32 -20.47 -7.04
CA SER A 267 6.27 -21.02 -7.93
C SER A 267 4.87 -20.60 -7.44
N SER A 268 4.01 -20.20 -8.36
CA SER A 268 2.62 -19.87 -8.04
C SER A 268 1.86 -21.11 -7.58
N ARG A 269 1.10 -21.00 -6.50
CA ARG A 269 0.20 -22.06 -6.05
C ARG A 269 -1.03 -22.23 -6.95
N VAL A 270 -1.33 -21.24 -7.78
CA VAL A 270 -2.52 -21.21 -8.64
C VAL A 270 -2.14 -21.52 -10.09
N ILE A 271 -1.04 -20.94 -10.58
CA ILE A 271 -0.54 -21.17 -11.94
C ILE A 271 0.48 -22.30 -11.89
N THR A 272 0.06 -23.49 -12.32
CA THR A 272 0.90 -24.68 -12.32
C THR A 272 1.71 -24.86 -13.59
N GLY A 273 1.42 -24.07 -14.61
CA GLY A 273 2.16 -24.08 -15.87
C GLY A 273 1.57 -23.10 -16.88
N ILE A 274 2.37 -22.74 -17.87
CA ILE A 274 1.96 -21.94 -19.02
C ILE A 274 2.30 -22.72 -20.27
N SER A 275 1.29 -23.03 -21.10
CA SER A 275 1.51 -23.56 -22.43
C SER A 275 1.24 -22.49 -23.49
N TRP A 276 2.15 -22.30 -24.41
CA TRP A 276 2.00 -21.33 -25.48
C TRP A 276 1.47 -22.01 -26.74
N SER A 277 0.39 -21.45 -27.29
CA SER A 277 -0.08 -21.87 -28.61
C SER A 277 0.96 -21.54 -29.70
N ALA A 278 0.92 -22.28 -30.81
CA ALA A 278 1.83 -22.05 -31.93
C ALA A 278 1.74 -20.59 -32.43
N LYS A 279 2.86 -20.01 -32.84
CA LYS A 279 2.88 -18.60 -33.33
C LYS A 279 1.93 -18.35 -34.51
N SER A 280 1.59 -19.36 -35.28
CA SER A 280 0.61 -19.32 -36.39
C SER A 280 -0.82 -19.07 -35.93
N THR A 281 -1.13 -19.32 -34.66
CA THR A 281 -2.46 -19.08 -34.07
C THR A 281 -2.64 -17.67 -33.50
N ILE A 282 -1.58 -16.83 -33.55
CA ILE A 282 -1.65 -15.47 -33.04
C ILE A 282 -2.52 -14.60 -33.96
N ILE A 283 -3.64 -14.13 -33.45
CA ILE A 283 -4.53 -13.21 -34.15
C ILE A 283 -4.15 -11.78 -33.76
N ARG A 284 -3.95 -10.91 -34.73
CA ARG A 284 -3.59 -9.51 -34.56
C ARG A 284 -4.56 -8.61 -35.28
N GLN A 285 -5.37 -7.88 -34.51
CA GLN A 285 -6.33 -6.90 -34.98
C GLN A 285 -6.01 -5.50 -34.41
N ALA A 286 -6.72 -4.48 -34.86
CA ALA A 286 -6.63 -3.09 -34.36
C ALA A 286 -5.18 -2.54 -34.35
N ARG A 287 -4.37 -2.86 -35.39
CA ARG A 287 -3.01 -2.35 -35.49
C ARG A 287 -2.97 -0.82 -35.49
N GLY A 288 -2.03 -0.24 -34.75
CA GLY A 288 -1.88 1.21 -34.61
C GLY A 288 -2.68 1.80 -33.45
N SER A 289 -3.20 0.95 -32.57
CA SER A 289 -3.70 1.33 -31.24
C SER A 289 -2.90 0.59 -30.18
N ASP A 290 -2.81 1.17 -28.98
CA ASP A 290 -2.07 0.60 -27.87
C ASP A 290 -2.90 0.63 -26.57
N ASN A 291 -2.27 0.22 -25.44
CA ASN A 291 -2.80 0.36 -24.09
C ASN A 291 -4.20 -0.27 -23.93
N TRP A 292 -4.29 -1.59 -24.06
CA TRP A 292 -5.51 -2.38 -24.14
C TRP A 292 -5.96 -3.01 -22.81
N PRO A 293 -6.31 -2.25 -21.75
CA PRO A 293 -6.94 -2.86 -20.59
C PRO A 293 -8.26 -3.53 -20.98
N ALA A 294 -8.60 -4.63 -20.33
CA ALA A 294 -9.73 -5.45 -20.69
C ALA A 294 -10.43 -6.01 -19.44
N THR A 295 -11.73 -6.25 -19.56
CA THR A 295 -12.55 -6.95 -18.57
C THR A 295 -13.60 -7.80 -19.25
N TRP A 296 -13.92 -8.96 -18.69
CA TRP A 296 -15.15 -9.68 -19.04
C TRP A 296 -16.36 -8.98 -18.45
N ALA A 297 -17.48 -9.02 -19.18
CA ALA A 297 -18.74 -8.47 -18.72
C ALA A 297 -19.79 -9.58 -18.53
N ASP A 298 -20.91 -9.23 -17.89
CA ASP A 298 -21.99 -10.14 -17.57
C ASP A 298 -22.73 -10.68 -18.82
N ASP A 299 -22.49 -10.05 -19.97
CA ASP A 299 -23.01 -10.45 -21.29
C ASP A 299 -22.10 -11.41 -22.06
N ASP A 300 -21.09 -11.99 -21.41
CA ASP A 300 -20.06 -12.86 -21.96
C ASP A 300 -19.19 -12.24 -23.06
N HIS A 301 -19.19 -10.90 -23.19
CA HIS A 301 -18.29 -10.20 -24.08
C HIS A 301 -17.08 -9.63 -23.34
N LEU A 302 -15.96 -9.47 -24.06
CA LEU A 302 -14.75 -8.84 -23.56
C LEU A 302 -14.73 -7.35 -23.93
N TYR A 303 -14.86 -6.49 -22.93
CA TYR A 303 -14.76 -5.05 -23.11
C TYR A 303 -13.31 -4.56 -22.95
N LYS A 304 -12.92 -3.61 -23.79
CA LYS A 304 -11.58 -3.05 -23.83
C LYS A 304 -11.61 -1.55 -23.97
N ALA A 305 -10.64 -0.88 -23.37
CA ALA A 305 -10.27 0.46 -23.82
C ALA A 305 -9.01 0.37 -24.69
N TYR A 306 -8.78 1.37 -25.53
CA TYR A 306 -7.56 1.51 -26.32
C TYR A 306 -7.06 2.94 -26.32
N GLY A 307 -5.77 3.11 -26.51
CA GLY A 307 -5.09 4.40 -26.62
C GLY A 307 -4.39 4.59 -27.95
N ASP A 308 -4.07 5.84 -28.21
CA ASP A 308 -3.24 6.32 -29.32
C ASP A 308 -3.54 5.74 -30.71
N GLY A 309 -4.82 5.45 -30.97
CA GLY A 309 -5.21 4.79 -32.20
C GLY A 309 -6.64 5.02 -32.61
N ARG A 310 -7.09 4.20 -33.55
CA ARG A 310 -8.43 4.29 -34.17
C ARG A 310 -9.25 3.01 -33.95
N GLY A 311 -8.78 2.11 -33.09
CA GLY A 311 -9.47 0.88 -32.72
C GLY A 311 -9.53 -0.15 -33.85
N PHE A 312 -10.65 -0.87 -33.92
CA PHE A 312 -10.96 -1.90 -34.91
C PHE A 312 -11.54 -1.32 -36.21
N LYS A 313 -11.54 -2.13 -37.27
CA LYS A 313 -12.27 -1.76 -38.51
C LYS A 313 -13.79 -2.01 -38.34
N PRO A 314 -14.67 -1.07 -38.80
CA PRO A 314 -14.34 0.23 -39.39
C PRO A 314 -13.73 1.17 -38.34
N PHE A 315 -12.62 1.82 -38.74
CA PHE A 315 -11.91 2.70 -37.81
C PHE A 315 -12.73 3.93 -37.43
N VAL A 316 -12.54 4.43 -36.19
CA VAL A 316 -13.05 5.76 -35.82
C VAL A 316 -12.39 6.85 -36.70
N PRO A 317 -13.08 7.98 -36.96
CA PRO A 317 -12.61 9.00 -37.89
C PRO A 317 -11.25 9.61 -37.51
N HIS A 318 -10.97 9.73 -36.22
CA HIS A 318 -9.76 10.35 -35.70
C HIS A 318 -9.05 9.44 -34.69
N LYS A 319 -7.73 9.64 -34.54
CA LYS A 319 -6.96 9.05 -33.45
C LYS A 319 -7.54 9.49 -32.10
N LEU A 320 -7.77 8.55 -31.21
CA LEU A 320 -8.20 8.79 -29.84
C LEU A 320 -7.04 8.52 -28.89
N SER A 321 -6.90 9.32 -27.85
CA SER A 321 -6.03 9.03 -26.71
C SER A 321 -6.65 7.98 -25.79
N MET A 322 -7.99 7.91 -25.76
CA MET A 322 -8.77 6.88 -25.07
C MET A 322 -10.06 6.62 -25.84
N GLY A 323 -10.26 5.41 -26.30
CA GLY A 323 -11.47 4.89 -26.96
C GLY A 323 -11.86 3.54 -26.38
N PHE A 324 -13.03 3.04 -26.79
CA PHE A 324 -13.60 1.79 -26.26
C PHE A 324 -13.93 0.82 -27.39
N ALA A 325 -13.87 -0.46 -27.07
CA ALA A 325 -14.20 -1.52 -27.98
C ALA A 325 -14.76 -2.74 -27.23
N ARG A 326 -15.52 -3.56 -27.94
CA ARG A 326 -15.98 -4.86 -27.51
C ARG A 326 -15.40 -5.94 -28.43
N ILE A 327 -15.10 -7.10 -27.89
CA ILE A 327 -14.71 -8.28 -28.63
C ILE A 327 -15.84 -9.28 -28.55
N ASP A 328 -16.37 -9.62 -29.72
CA ASP A 328 -17.41 -10.63 -29.89
C ASP A 328 -16.78 -11.94 -30.35
N GLY A 329 -17.31 -13.08 -29.92
CA GLY A 329 -16.85 -14.42 -30.27
C GLY A 329 -15.54 -14.85 -29.60
N SER A 330 -15.08 -16.03 -29.96
CA SER A 330 -13.86 -16.66 -29.44
C SER A 330 -12.83 -16.89 -30.54
N PRO A 331 -11.55 -17.02 -30.22
CA PRO A 331 -10.54 -17.39 -31.21
C PRO A 331 -10.88 -18.72 -31.89
N PRO A 332 -10.69 -18.87 -33.20
CA PRO A 332 -10.04 -17.90 -34.11
C PRO A 332 -10.98 -16.82 -34.69
N ASP A 333 -12.27 -16.92 -34.48
CA ASP A 333 -13.31 -16.13 -35.16
C ASP A 333 -13.70 -14.83 -34.41
N MET A 334 -12.89 -14.40 -33.48
CA MET A 334 -13.13 -13.20 -32.69
C MET A 334 -13.19 -11.93 -33.56
N ARG A 335 -14.13 -11.03 -33.25
CA ARG A 335 -14.32 -9.75 -33.94
C ARG A 335 -14.34 -8.59 -32.95
N GLY A 336 -13.47 -7.63 -33.16
CA GLY A 336 -13.49 -6.37 -32.39
C GLY A 336 -14.42 -5.34 -33.02
N VAL A 337 -15.20 -4.66 -32.19
CA VAL A 337 -16.14 -3.61 -32.55
C VAL A 337 -15.84 -2.36 -31.74
N ASN A 338 -15.63 -1.21 -32.41
CA ASN A 338 -15.49 0.07 -31.70
C ASN A 338 -16.82 0.49 -31.09
N LEU A 339 -16.80 0.82 -29.80
CA LEU A 339 -17.93 1.41 -29.10
C LEU A 339 -17.74 2.91 -29.04
N ARG A 340 -18.78 3.66 -29.43
CA ARG A 340 -18.78 5.11 -29.31
C ARG A 340 -19.33 5.52 -27.96
N SER A 341 -18.68 6.46 -27.30
CA SER A 341 -18.98 6.88 -25.93
C SER A 341 -18.59 8.34 -25.70
N ASP A 342 -19.32 9.02 -24.82
CA ASP A 342 -18.95 10.36 -24.34
C ASP A 342 -17.64 10.36 -23.52
N GLY A 343 -17.21 9.18 -23.05
CA GLY A 343 -15.92 8.98 -22.41
C GLY A 343 -14.71 8.98 -23.36
N GLU A 344 -14.93 8.98 -24.70
CA GLU A 344 -13.84 9.07 -25.67
C GLU A 344 -13.08 10.39 -25.52
N THR A 345 -11.75 10.33 -25.61
CA THR A 345 -10.93 11.54 -25.51
C THR A 345 -9.90 11.62 -26.63
N ARG A 346 -9.55 12.86 -26.97
CA ARG A 346 -8.43 13.20 -27.86
C ARG A 346 -7.36 13.91 -27.04
N GLY A 347 -6.12 13.80 -27.45
CA GLY A 347 -4.98 14.47 -26.84
C GLY A 347 -3.70 13.72 -27.06
N ASP A 348 -2.58 14.40 -26.85
CA ASP A 348 -1.24 13.85 -27.00
C ASP A 348 -0.45 14.03 -25.70
N GLY A 349 0.45 13.09 -25.41
CA GLY A 349 1.32 13.10 -24.23
C GLY A 349 0.55 13.22 -22.93
N ALA A 350 0.99 14.12 -22.07
CA ALA A 350 0.38 14.36 -20.74
C ALA A 350 -1.05 14.95 -20.79
N ARG A 351 -1.48 15.47 -21.93
CA ARG A 351 -2.84 16.03 -22.13
C ARG A 351 -3.84 15.00 -22.66
N GLY A 352 -3.37 13.83 -23.10
CA GLY A 352 -4.24 12.75 -23.56
C GLY A 352 -4.63 11.83 -22.41
N ARG A 353 -5.92 11.78 -22.04
CA ARG A 353 -6.40 10.78 -21.09
C ARG A 353 -6.17 9.38 -21.63
N LYS A 354 -5.79 8.44 -20.76
CA LYS A 354 -5.52 7.05 -21.08
C LYS A 354 -6.22 6.13 -20.08
N ALA A 355 -6.79 5.06 -20.57
CA ALA A 355 -7.25 3.98 -19.72
C ALA A 355 -6.06 3.21 -19.14
N SER A 356 -6.08 2.94 -17.84
CA SER A 356 -5.05 2.16 -17.14
C SER A 356 -5.57 0.84 -16.58
N GLY A 357 -6.89 0.72 -16.42
CA GLY A 357 -7.57 -0.48 -15.99
C GLY A 357 -9.05 -0.42 -16.32
N LEU A 358 -9.66 -1.59 -16.49
CA LEU A 358 -11.11 -1.77 -16.66
C LEU A 358 -11.59 -2.86 -15.74
N LEU A 359 -12.79 -2.70 -15.22
CA LEU A 359 -13.50 -3.72 -14.45
C LEU A 359 -15.00 -3.60 -14.67
N MET A 360 -15.66 -4.70 -15.03
CA MET A 360 -17.13 -4.80 -15.07
C MET A 360 -17.62 -5.41 -13.78
N ILE A 361 -18.57 -4.74 -13.16
CA ILE A 361 -19.29 -5.25 -11.96
C ILE A 361 -20.75 -4.86 -12.10
N ASP A 362 -21.65 -5.83 -12.01
CA ASP A 362 -23.11 -5.65 -12.04
C ASP A 362 -23.58 -4.75 -13.22
N GLY A 363 -23.05 -5.02 -14.41
CA GLY A 363 -23.38 -4.27 -15.63
C GLY A 363 -22.80 -2.86 -15.72
N VAL A 364 -21.97 -2.44 -14.74
CA VAL A 364 -21.29 -1.14 -14.74
C VAL A 364 -19.83 -1.31 -15.09
N LEU A 365 -19.37 -0.59 -16.12
CA LEU A 365 -17.97 -0.58 -16.54
C LEU A 365 -17.19 0.51 -15.79
N TYR A 366 -16.35 0.10 -14.86
CA TYR A 366 -15.43 0.97 -14.14
C TYR A 366 -14.13 1.13 -14.91
N LEU A 367 -13.69 2.38 -15.04
CA LEU A 367 -12.48 2.74 -15.75
C LEU A 367 -11.51 3.50 -14.86
N TRP A 368 -10.27 3.06 -14.79
CA TRP A 368 -9.18 3.84 -14.24
C TRP A 368 -8.48 4.63 -15.33
N ALA A 369 -8.67 5.97 -15.32
CA ALA A 369 -8.08 6.88 -16.28
C ALA A 369 -6.89 7.65 -15.68
N ARG A 370 -5.77 7.70 -16.39
CA ARG A 370 -4.61 8.56 -16.10
C ARG A 370 -4.61 9.82 -16.97
N ASN A 371 -3.75 10.79 -16.63
CA ASN A 371 -3.66 12.11 -17.29
C ASN A 371 -4.97 12.91 -17.24
N ALA A 372 -5.73 12.76 -16.18
CA ALA A 372 -6.99 13.45 -15.94
C ALA A 372 -6.87 14.59 -14.92
N GLY A 373 -5.65 15.12 -14.72
CA GLY A 373 -5.34 16.10 -13.67
C GLY A 373 -5.07 15.44 -12.31
N ASN A 374 -5.89 14.47 -11.93
CA ASN A 374 -5.68 13.48 -10.88
C ASN A 374 -6.10 12.13 -11.44
N SER A 375 -5.56 11.02 -10.94
CA SER A 375 -6.06 9.69 -11.29
C SER A 375 -7.52 9.59 -10.87
N GLN A 376 -8.41 9.34 -11.81
CA GLN A 376 -9.86 9.26 -11.56
C GLN A 376 -10.36 7.86 -11.90
N LEU A 377 -11.24 7.35 -11.03
CA LEU A 377 -12.12 6.25 -11.35
C LEU A 377 -13.37 6.83 -12.02
N ALA A 378 -13.70 6.39 -13.19
CA ALA A 378 -14.92 6.75 -13.92
C ALA A 378 -15.78 5.50 -14.13
#